data_60b76008e65b389b654c703e4959a104
#
_entry.id   60b76008e65b389b654c703e4959a104
#
_cell.length_a   1.000
_cell.length_b   1.000
_cell.length_c   1.000
_cell.angle_alpha   90.00
_cell.angle_beta   90.00
_cell.angle_gamma   90.00
#
_symmetry.space_group_name_H-M   'P 1'
#
loop_
_entity.id
_entity.type
_entity.pdbx_description
1 polymer ?
#
loop_
_entity_poly.entity_id
_entity_poly.type
_entity_poly.pdbx_seq_one_letter_code
_entity_poly.pdbx_strand_id
1 'polypeptide(L)'
;MISVAMATYNGEQFLKEQLDSIFTQSLPVDEVIICDDCSRDNTVSILNEYKKKYSQIKIFENNENLGYKQNFKKALSLCSGDYIFLCDQDDVWYEDKVKLMIDIMNSNSNILSLASSFSFVDSNDKNITIQLIPGRSNNNFYLKEVANGDLVEVSLQEFMLHNYFQGCSLVITKEIKDWFVENFSEYLPHDWLINLYASYKCGMYFYNKSLFDYRIHKNNTIGVDMNVELNDQLNKQFKSANSEYTRTLVTKSRIDVLEATKKSIPELYKKNNYAKLLDFCYKHVNAIQDRNLYQLIMLNFNPNYYKIKKMKGRLMDLFFVIKHKKNK
;
A
#
# COMPACT_ATOMS: atom_id res chain seq x y z
N MET A 1 11.48 -7.70 21.00
CA MET A 1 12.36 -6.70 20.38
C MET A 1 11.58 -6.00 19.25
N ILE A 2 11.69 -4.66 19.15
CA ILE A 2 10.94 -3.83 18.20
C ILE A 2 11.90 -3.19 17.21
N SER A 3 11.71 -3.46 15.92
CA SER A 3 12.46 -2.87 14.83
C SER A 3 11.64 -1.84 14.07
N VAL A 4 12.31 -0.83 13.51
CA VAL A 4 11.75 0.07 12.48
C VAL A 4 12.50 -0.17 11.18
N ALA A 5 11.80 -0.46 10.11
CA ALA A 5 12.31 -0.56 8.75
C ALA A 5 11.97 0.73 7.99
N MET A 6 12.98 1.55 7.70
CA MET A 6 12.82 2.83 7.01
C MET A 6 13.51 2.80 5.65
N ALA A 7 12.81 3.27 4.62
CA ALA A 7 13.38 3.52 3.29
C ALA A 7 13.53 5.02 3.07
N THR A 8 14.71 5.48 2.61
CA THR A 8 14.96 6.90 2.32
C THR A 8 15.42 7.10 0.88
N TYR A 9 15.00 8.21 0.28
CA TYR A 9 15.49 8.75 -0.99
C TYR A 9 15.17 10.23 -1.11
N ASN A 10 16.19 11.09 -1.10
CA ASN A 10 16.08 12.55 -1.17
C ASN A 10 15.05 13.11 -0.18
N GLY A 11 15.20 12.74 1.10
CA GLY A 11 14.24 13.03 2.17
C GLY A 11 14.66 14.17 3.11
N GLU A 12 15.70 14.98 2.79
CA GLU A 12 16.29 15.98 3.68
C GLU A 12 15.27 16.90 4.35
N GLN A 13 14.16 17.16 3.66
CA GLN A 13 13.18 18.15 4.09
C GLN A 13 12.42 17.73 5.36
N PHE A 14 12.05 16.45 5.49
CA PHE A 14 11.15 15.97 6.54
C PHE A 14 11.80 14.93 7.47
N LEU A 15 12.93 14.37 7.07
CA LEU A 15 13.57 13.24 7.74
C LEU A 15 13.88 13.52 9.23
N LYS A 16 14.23 14.75 9.60
CA LYS A 16 14.53 15.09 11.00
C LYS A 16 13.30 14.92 11.88
N GLU A 17 12.15 15.45 11.47
CA GLU A 17 10.90 15.33 12.21
C GLU A 17 10.47 13.88 12.37
N GLN A 18 10.58 13.09 11.28
CA GLN A 18 10.27 11.67 11.34
C GLN A 18 11.19 10.93 12.31
N LEU A 19 12.50 11.18 12.27
CA LEU A 19 13.44 10.55 13.21
C LEU A 19 13.18 10.98 14.65
N ASP A 20 12.94 12.27 14.90
CA ASP A 20 12.61 12.77 16.23
C ASP A 20 11.35 12.09 16.77
N SER A 21 10.31 11.91 15.94
CA SER A 21 9.07 11.24 16.34
C SER A 21 9.25 9.75 16.70
N ILE A 22 10.23 9.08 16.09
CA ILE A 22 10.57 7.68 16.44
C ILE A 22 11.29 7.63 17.80
N PHE A 23 12.20 8.55 18.07
CA PHE A 23 13.01 8.52 19.30
C PHE A 23 12.33 9.17 20.51
N THR A 24 11.15 9.80 20.32
CA THR A 24 10.32 10.33 21.40
C THR A 24 9.14 9.41 21.77
N GLN A 25 9.09 8.20 21.22
CA GLN A 25 8.02 7.23 21.53
C GLN A 25 7.99 6.86 23.02
N SER A 26 6.80 6.79 23.62
CA SER A 26 6.58 6.37 25.01
C SER A 26 7.04 4.93 25.30
N LEU A 27 7.03 4.06 24.27
CA LEU A 27 7.69 2.76 24.28
C LEU A 27 8.85 2.80 23.26
N PRO A 28 10.12 2.84 23.71
CA PRO A 28 11.28 2.94 22.84
C PRO A 28 11.40 1.77 21.87
N VAL A 29 11.92 2.03 20.68
CA VAL A 29 12.30 1.01 19.69
C VAL A 29 13.72 0.52 19.96
N ASP A 30 13.98 -0.78 19.68
CA ASP A 30 15.27 -1.40 19.94
C ASP A 30 16.28 -1.22 18.80
N GLU A 31 15.80 -1.15 17.54
CA GLU A 31 16.62 -0.86 16.36
C GLU A 31 15.86 -0.07 15.30
N VAL A 32 16.59 0.74 14.53
CA VAL A 32 16.10 1.46 13.36
C VAL A 32 17.00 1.14 12.18
N ILE A 33 16.51 0.32 11.25
CA ILE A 33 17.19 -0.06 10.02
C ILE A 33 16.79 0.91 8.93
N ILE A 34 17.76 1.68 8.42
CA ILE A 34 17.53 2.68 7.38
C ILE A 34 18.28 2.27 6.12
N CYS A 35 17.57 2.07 5.02
CA CYS A 35 18.16 1.84 3.71
C CYS A 35 17.99 3.09 2.84
N ASP A 36 19.10 3.73 2.49
CA ASP A 36 19.13 4.89 1.61
C ASP A 36 19.32 4.47 0.16
N ASP A 37 18.44 4.96 -0.71
CA ASP A 37 18.37 4.57 -2.12
C ASP A 37 19.14 5.53 -3.05
N CYS A 38 20.39 5.82 -2.71
CA CYS A 38 21.28 6.75 -3.43
C CYS A 38 20.79 8.20 -3.38
N SER A 39 20.47 8.74 -2.21
CA SER A 39 20.12 10.15 -2.04
C SER A 39 21.25 11.08 -2.50
N ARG A 40 20.87 12.22 -3.09
CA ARG A 40 21.80 13.23 -3.61
C ARG A 40 21.70 14.56 -2.88
N ASP A 41 20.80 14.66 -1.93
CA ASP A 41 20.60 15.80 -1.02
C ASP A 41 21.29 15.55 0.34
N ASN A 42 20.92 16.26 1.40
CA ASN A 42 21.53 16.12 2.72
C ASN A 42 21.01 14.91 3.52
N THR A 43 20.18 14.03 2.95
CA THR A 43 19.59 12.85 3.64
C THR A 43 20.65 12.05 4.39
N VAL A 44 21.72 11.60 3.72
CA VAL A 44 22.76 10.78 4.32
C VAL A 44 23.53 11.53 5.44
N SER A 45 23.72 12.84 5.28
CA SER A 45 24.35 13.67 6.31
C SER A 45 23.50 13.72 7.58
N ILE A 46 22.17 13.92 7.44
CA ILE A 46 21.21 13.91 8.54
C ILE A 46 21.20 12.55 9.23
N LEU A 47 21.13 11.47 8.47
CA LEU A 47 21.18 10.10 9.02
C LEU A 47 22.42 9.86 9.87
N ASN A 48 23.59 10.30 9.40
CA ASN A 48 24.85 10.15 10.12
C ASN A 48 24.92 11.03 11.40
N GLU A 49 24.28 12.19 11.44
CA GLU A 49 24.11 12.97 12.67
C GLU A 49 23.28 12.21 13.71
N TYR A 50 22.14 11.64 13.31
CA TYR A 50 21.27 10.88 14.20
C TYR A 50 21.93 9.58 14.68
N LYS A 51 22.68 8.87 13.82
CA LYS A 51 23.45 7.67 14.20
C LYS A 51 24.47 7.95 15.31
N LYS A 52 25.07 9.14 15.35
CA LYS A 52 25.96 9.54 16.44
C LYS A 52 25.22 9.73 17.77
N LYS A 53 23.95 10.16 17.71
CA LYS A 53 23.11 10.42 18.87
C LYS A 53 22.40 9.17 19.39
N TYR A 54 21.98 8.29 18.47
CA TYR A 54 21.18 7.10 18.76
C TYR A 54 21.87 5.83 18.25
N SER A 55 22.36 5.00 19.16
CA SER A 55 23.09 3.76 18.84
C SER A 55 22.23 2.67 18.18
N GLN A 56 20.89 2.81 18.27
CA GLN A 56 19.91 1.92 17.65
C GLN A 56 19.88 2.04 16.12
N ILE A 57 20.41 3.12 15.54
CA ILE A 57 20.39 3.38 14.09
C ILE A 57 21.49 2.57 13.38
N LYS A 58 21.06 1.83 12.37
CA LYS A 58 21.92 1.16 11.39
C LYS A 58 21.57 1.67 9.99
N ILE A 59 22.54 2.28 9.30
CA ILE A 59 22.36 2.88 7.97
C ILE A 59 23.02 1.98 6.94
N PHE A 60 22.30 1.74 5.84
CA PHE A 60 22.75 0.97 4.68
C PHE A 60 22.51 1.78 3.41
N GLU A 61 23.56 2.31 2.81
CA GLU A 61 23.50 3.02 1.54
C GLU A 61 23.51 2.02 0.39
N ASN A 62 22.61 2.21 -0.59
CA ASN A 62 22.60 1.40 -1.80
C ASN A 62 23.68 1.90 -2.78
N ASN A 63 24.23 0.99 -3.58
CA ASN A 63 25.19 1.36 -4.63
C ASN A 63 24.51 1.93 -5.88
N GLU A 64 23.21 1.66 -6.04
CA GLU A 64 22.35 2.12 -7.14
C GLU A 64 20.93 2.31 -6.61
N ASN A 65 20.11 3.11 -7.32
CA ASN A 65 18.72 3.31 -6.95
C ASN A 65 17.91 2.05 -7.29
N LEU A 66 17.44 1.35 -6.26
CA LEU A 66 16.70 0.09 -6.36
C LEU A 66 15.17 0.33 -6.54
N GLY A 67 14.70 1.52 -6.24
CA GLY A 67 13.29 1.86 -6.13
C GLY A 67 12.66 1.38 -4.83
N TYR A 68 11.57 2.02 -4.42
CA TYR A 68 10.98 1.86 -3.08
C TYR A 68 10.66 0.40 -2.71
N LYS A 69 10.20 -0.43 -3.65
CA LYS A 69 9.85 -1.84 -3.37
C LYS A 69 11.04 -2.67 -2.92
N GLN A 70 12.14 -2.59 -3.66
CA GLN A 70 13.37 -3.32 -3.35
C GLN A 70 14.07 -2.71 -2.14
N ASN A 71 14.01 -1.39 -1.98
CA ASN A 71 14.60 -0.72 -0.84
C ASN A 71 13.90 -1.12 0.47
N PHE A 72 12.56 -1.17 0.51
CA PHE A 72 11.82 -1.73 1.65
C PHE A 72 12.12 -3.22 1.88
N LYS A 73 12.20 -4.03 0.82
CA LYS A 73 12.62 -5.44 0.95
C LYS A 73 13.98 -5.55 1.64
N LYS A 74 14.94 -4.72 1.22
CA LYS A 74 16.28 -4.69 1.84
C LYS A 74 16.20 -4.30 3.30
N ALA A 75 15.49 -3.21 3.64
CA ALA A 75 15.33 -2.76 5.01
C ALA A 75 14.71 -3.85 5.90
N LEU A 76 13.61 -4.47 5.44
CA LEU A 76 12.95 -5.56 6.15
C LEU A 76 13.87 -6.77 6.35
N SER A 77 14.68 -7.14 5.35
CA SER A 77 15.60 -8.29 5.46
C SER A 77 16.68 -8.11 6.52
N LEU A 78 16.99 -6.88 6.88
CA LEU A 78 18.00 -6.52 7.85
C LEU A 78 17.45 -6.35 9.27
N CYS A 79 16.12 -6.27 9.44
CA CYS A 79 15.48 -6.17 10.74
C CYS A 79 15.55 -7.49 11.51
N SER A 80 15.86 -7.42 12.81
CA SER A 80 16.01 -8.58 13.69
C SER A 80 14.89 -8.71 14.73
N GLY A 81 14.03 -7.71 14.89
CA GLY A 81 12.97 -7.68 15.89
C GLY A 81 11.85 -8.71 15.68
N ASP A 82 11.07 -8.93 16.75
CA ASP A 82 9.86 -9.76 16.74
C ASP A 82 8.68 -9.02 16.09
N TYR A 83 8.68 -7.69 16.28
CA TYR A 83 7.74 -6.75 15.68
C TYR A 83 8.50 -5.72 14.84
N ILE A 84 8.04 -5.48 13.62
CA ILE A 84 8.69 -4.57 12.69
C ILE A 84 7.68 -3.52 12.22
N PHE A 85 7.94 -2.26 12.55
CA PHE A 85 7.23 -1.11 12.02
C PHE A 85 7.80 -0.73 10.66
N LEU A 86 6.95 -0.55 9.66
CA LEU A 86 7.35 0.04 8.39
C LEU A 86 7.24 1.57 8.52
N CYS A 87 8.19 2.28 7.95
CA CYS A 87 8.29 3.73 8.12
C CYS A 87 8.74 4.39 6.82
N ASP A 88 7.97 5.38 6.37
CA ASP A 88 8.38 6.32 5.33
C ASP A 88 9.22 7.46 5.97
N GLN A 89 9.92 8.24 5.15
CA GLN A 89 10.88 9.25 5.62
C GLN A 89 10.26 10.60 5.98
N ASP A 90 8.95 10.78 5.77
CA ASP A 90 8.27 12.08 5.66
C ASP A 90 7.01 12.23 6.51
N ASP A 91 6.66 11.20 7.32
CA ASP A 91 5.56 11.22 8.27
C ASP A 91 5.98 11.74 9.64
N VAL A 92 5.04 11.82 10.60
CA VAL A 92 5.32 12.14 12.01
C VAL A 92 4.52 11.21 12.91
N TRP A 93 5.18 10.37 13.70
CA TRP A 93 4.51 9.43 14.60
C TRP A 93 4.03 10.12 15.89
N TYR A 94 2.82 9.80 16.35
CA TYR A 94 2.36 10.25 17.66
C TYR A 94 3.07 9.46 18.76
N GLU A 95 3.29 10.09 19.90
CA GLU A 95 4.11 9.61 21.02
C GLU A 95 3.76 8.16 21.46
N ASP A 96 2.49 7.79 21.42
CA ASP A 96 2.00 6.46 21.85
C ASP A 96 1.81 5.43 20.73
N LYS A 97 2.22 5.73 19.47
CA LYS A 97 2.01 4.82 18.34
C LYS A 97 2.59 3.43 18.61
N VAL A 98 3.86 3.37 18.95
CA VAL A 98 4.55 2.08 19.18
C VAL A 98 3.90 1.34 20.34
N LYS A 99 3.68 2.00 21.47
CA LYS A 99 3.08 1.40 22.65
C LYS A 99 1.71 0.80 22.36
N LEU A 100 0.79 1.58 21.78
CA LEU A 100 -0.58 1.13 21.52
C LEU A 100 -0.64 -0.04 20.53
N MET A 101 0.16 0.01 19.49
CA MET A 101 0.18 -1.06 18.50
C MET A 101 0.80 -2.34 19.06
N ILE A 102 1.87 -2.25 19.86
CA ILE A 102 2.48 -3.42 20.51
C ILE A 102 1.55 -4.01 21.58
N ASP A 103 0.86 -3.20 22.37
CA ASP A 103 -0.12 -3.68 23.34
C ASP A 103 -1.24 -4.51 22.66
N ILE A 104 -1.73 -4.05 21.49
CA ILE A 104 -2.71 -4.79 20.68
C ILE A 104 -2.11 -6.10 20.15
N MET A 105 -0.91 -6.07 19.55
CA MET A 105 -0.23 -7.26 19.04
C MET A 105 -0.02 -8.32 20.13
N ASN A 106 0.36 -7.90 21.33
CA ASN A 106 0.58 -8.78 22.47
C ASN A 106 -0.74 -9.35 23.07
N SER A 107 -1.85 -8.61 22.92
CA SER A 107 -3.16 -9.05 23.43
C SER A 107 -3.83 -10.13 22.57
N ASN A 108 -3.42 -10.29 21.32
CA ASN A 108 -3.99 -11.25 20.37
C ASN A 108 -2.92 -11.84 19.46
N SER A 109 -2.46 -13.04 19.78
CA SER A 109 -1.43 -13.77 19.02
C SER A 109 -1.81 -14.14 17.58
N ASN A 110 -3.09 -13.99 17.20
CA ASN A 110 -3.51 -14.19 15.81
C ASN A 110 -3.14 -13.02 14.92
N ILE A 111 -2.83 -11.84 15.50
CA ILE A 111 -2.47 -10.66 14.69
C ILE A 111 -1.05 -10.84 14.15
N LEU A 112 -0.93 -10.91 12.85
CA LEU A 112 0.32 -11.03 12.11
C LEU A 112 0.75 -9.70 11.46
N SER A 113 -0.23 -8.88 11.07
CA SER A 113 -0.07 -7.51 10.56
C SER A 113 -1.18 -6.64 11.13
N LEU A 114 -0.81 -5.49 11.69
CA LEU A 114 -1.72 -4.51 12.26
C LEU A 114 -1.52 -3.17 11.57
N ALA A 115 -2.59 -2.61 11.00
CA ALA A 115 -2.62 -1.25 10.47
C ALA A 115 -3.27 -0.29 11.46
N SER A 116 -2.75 0.92 11.56
CA SER A 116 -3.44 2.05 12.22
C SER A 116 -4.07 2.99 11.20
N SER A 117 -4.97 3.86 11.65
CA SER A 117 -5.38 5.05 10.91
C SER A 117 -4.34 6.17 11.08
N PHE A 118 -4.56 7.31 10.41
CA PHE A 118 -3.67 8.46 10.41
C PHE A 118 -4.46 9.75 10.18
N SER A 119 -3.82 10.90 10.46
CA SER A 119 -4.31 12.22 10.05
C SER A 119 -3.51 12.73 8.86
N PHE A 120 -4.08 13.61 8.04
CA PHE A 120 -3.32 14.24 6.96
C PHE A 120 -2.76 15.57 7.38
N VAL A 121 -1.50 15.84 6.98
CA VAL A 121 -0.86 17.16 7.08
C VAL A 121 -0.27 17.57 5.73
N ASP A 122 -0.16 18.88 5.50
CA ASP A 122 0.57 19.42 4.35
C ASP A 122 2.08 19.53 4.64
N SER A 123 2.84 20.05 3.66
CA SER A 123 4.29 20.27 3.80
C SER A 123 4.70 21.31 4.87
N ASN A 124 3.76 21.97 5.52
CA ASN A 124 3.96 22.95 6.58
C ASN A 124 3.31 22.51 7.91
N ASP A 125 3.07 21.20 8.09
CA ASP A 125 2.44 20.59 9.27
C ASP A 125 1.00 21.05 9.56
N LYS A 126 0.36 21.68 8.58
CA LYS A 126 -1.02 22.09 8.72
C LYS A 126 -1.96 20.91 8.49
N ASN A 127 -2.84 20.66 9.45
CA ASN A 127 -3.86 19.62 9.34
C ASN A 127 -4.77 19.82 8.13
N ILE A 128 -4.96 18.75 7.37
CA ILE A 128 -5.88 18.67 6.25
C ILE A 128 -7.09 17.83 6.68
N THR A 129 -8.24 18.49 6.79
CA THR A 129 -9.48 17.79 7.14
C THR A 129 -10.12 17.19 5.90
N ILE A 130 -10.38 15.89 5.93
CA ILE A 130 -11.10 15.17 4.87
C ILE A 130 -12.54 14.93 5.30
N GLN A 131 -13.49 15.22 4.42
CA GLN A 131 -14.88 14.87 4.63
C GLN A 131 -15.04 13.34 4.51
N LEU A 132 -15.43 12.69 5.61
CA LEU A 132 -15.67 11.25 5.62
C LEU A 132 -16.95 10.92 4.85
N ILE A 133 -16.85 9.89 4.02
CA ILE A 133 -17.99 9.33 3.27
C ILE A 133 -18.66 8.28 4.17
N PRO A 134 -19.99 8.32 4.37
CA PRO A 134 -20.69 7.31 5.14
C PRO A 134 -20.37 5.88 4.69
N GLY A 135 -20.18 4.96 5.64
CA GLY A 135 -19.79 3.58 5.36
C GLY A 135 -18.31 3.37 5.03
N ARG A 136 -17.45 4.38 5.27
CA ARG A 136 -15.99 4.29 5.11
C ARG A 136 -15.25 4.70 6.37
N SER A 137 -14.02 4.25 6.49
CA SER A 137 -13.08 4.63 7.56
C SER A 137 -11.66 4.80 6.99
N ASN A 138 -10.67 5.03 7.84
CA ASN A 138 -9.29 5.26 7.43
C ASN A 138 -9.20 6.34 6.34
N ASN A 139 -9.75 7.54 6.62
CA ASN A 139 -9.77 8.68 5.66
C ASN A 139 -10.37 8.31 4.29
N ASN A 140 -11.43 7.52 4.27
CA ASN A 140 -12.13 7.00 3.09
C ASN A 140 -11.37 5.91 2.29
N PHE A 141 -10.17 5.50 2.71
CA PHE A 141 -9.45 4.42 2.04
C PHE A 141 -10.08 3.06 2.31
N TYR A 142 -10.52 2.80 3.55
CA TYR A 142 -11.20 1.54 3.86
C TYR A 142 -12.69 1.63 3.59
N LEU A 143 -13.21 0.69 2.77
CA LEU A 143 -14.57 0.71 2.24
C LEU A 143 -15.60 0.08 3.20
N LYS A 144 -15.31 0.11 4.49
CA LYS A 144 -16.22 -0.29 5.58
C LYS A 144 -16.17 0.74 6.70
N GLU A 145 -17.27 0.87 7.39
CA GLU A 145 -17.34 1.69 8.59
C GLU A 145 -16.77 0.91 9.78
N VAL A 146 -15.81 1.51 10.45
CA VAL A 146 -15.20 1.04 11.69
C VAL A 146 -15.21 2.22 12.64
N ALA A 147 -15.73 2.06 13.85
CA ALA A 147 -15.76 3.15 14.82
C ALA A 147 -14.33 3.53 15.26
N ASN A 148 -14.15 4.79 15.65
CA ASN A 148 -12.84 5.26 16.13
C ASN A 148 -12.44 4.49 17.41
N GLY A 149 -11.28 3.89 17.40
CA GLY A 149 -10.75 3.07 18.48
C GLY A 149 -11.13 1.59 18.40
N ASP A 150 -11.91 1.17 17.40
CA ASP A 150 -12.22 -0.25 17.20
C ASP A 150 -11.12 -0.97 16.43
N LEU A 151 -10.97 -2.26 16.78
CA LEU A 151 -10.08 -3.22 16.13
C LEU A 151 -10.90 -4.23 15.32
N VAL A 152 -10.59 -4.40 14.03
CA VAL A 152 -11.32 -5.31 13.15
C VAL A 152 -10.37 -6.19 12.36
N GLU A 153 -10.76 -7.45 12.12
CA GLU A 153 -10.08 -8.33 11.18
C GLU A 153 -10.42 -7.91 9.72
N VAL A 154 -9.42 -7.89 8.84
CA VAL A 154 -9.58 -7.54 7.43
C VAL A 154 -9.42 -8.79 6.56
N SER A 155 -10.47 -9.12 5.82
CA SER A 155 -10.53 -10.38 5.08
C SER A 155 -9.65 -10.38 3.83
N LEU A 156 -9.20 -11.58 3.44
CA LEU A 156 -8.46 -11.80 2.20
C LEU A 156 -9.18 -11.24 0.95
N GLN A 157 -10.51 -11.36 0.90
CA GLN A 157 -11.28 -10.91 -0.26
C GLN A 157 -11.13 -9.41 -0.53
N GLU A 158 -10.92 -8.61 0.51
CA GLU A 158 -10.70 -7.18 0.41
C GLU A 158 -9.36 -6.88 -0.26
N PHE A 159 -8.28 -7.52 0.18
CA PHE A 159 -6.95 -7.35 -0.41
C PHE A 159 -6.79 -7.95 -1.81
N MET A 160 -7.63 -8.90 -2.17
CA MET A 160 -7.72 -9.35 -3.57
C MET A 160 -8.25 -8.27 -4.51
N LEU A 161 -8.81 -7.18 -3.99
CA LEU A 161 -9.39 -6.08 -4.76
C LEU A 161 -8.54 -4.82 -4.71
N HIS A 162 -8.15 -4.39 -3.53
CA HIS A 162 -7.44 -3.13 -3.28
C HIS A 162 -6.51 -3.26 -2.08
N ASN A 163 -5.48 -2.40 -2.02
CA ASN A 163 -4.78 -2.12 -0.79
C ASN A 163 -5.46 -0.95 -0.07
N TYR A 164 -5.79 -1.13 1.20
CA TYR A 164 -6.49 -0.15 2.02
C TYR A 164 -5.60 0.53 3.06
N PHE A 165 -4.39 0.02 3.26
CA PHE A 165 -3.48 0.46 4.32
C PHE A 165 -2.07 0.62 3.78
N GLN A 166 -1.52 1.83 3.97
CA GLN A 166 -0.18 2.21 3.54
C GLN A 166 0.89 1.54 4.41
N GLY A 167 2.10 1.37 3.87
CA GLY A 167 3.23 0.77 4.59
C GLY A 167 3.52 1.44 5.93
N CYS A 168 3.59 2.75 5.96
CA CYS A 168 3.85 3.56 7.17
C CYS A 168 2.81 3.40 8.29
N SER A 169 1.63 2.82 8.00
CA SER A 169 0.61 2.49 8.99
C SER A 169 0.82 1.14 9.68
N LEU A 170 1.76 0.30 9.22
CA LEU A 170 1.86 -1.10 9.58
C LEU A 170 2.89 -1.39 10.66
N VAL A 171 2.52 -2.32 11.55
CA VAL A 171 3.46 -3.17 12.29
C VAL A 171 3.19 -4.63 11.91
N ILE A 172 4.26 -5.40 11.68
CA ILE A 172 4.19 -6.80 11.28
C ILE A 172 5.02 -7.69 12.22
N THR A 173 4.66 -8.96 12.30
CA THR A 173 5.47 -9.95 13.02
C THR A 173 6.70 -10.36 12.20
N LYS A 174 7.69 -10.91 12.90
CA LYS A 174 8.87 -11.53 12.28
C LYS A 174 8.49 -12.61 11.26
N GLU A 175 7.45 -13.42 11.54
CA GLU A 175 6.93 -14.44 10.61
C GLU A 175 6.54 -13.82 9.26
N ILE A 176 5.77 -12.75 9.27
CA ILE A 176 5.35 -12.05 8.05
C ILE A 176 6.54 -11.42 7.32
N LYS A 177 7.45 -10.81 8.07
CA LYS A 177 8.68 -10.24 7.51
C LYS A 177 9.52 -11.30 6.80
N ASP A 178 9.78 -12.42 7.46
CA ASP A 178 10.61 -13.51 6.91
C ASP A 178 9.94 -14.09 5.64
N TRP A 179 8.63 -14.36 5.70
CA TRP A 179 7.88 -14.79 4.52
C TRP A 179 7.95 -13.78 3.37
N PHE A 180 7.76 -12.48 3.65
CA PHE A 180 7.79 -11.43 2.63
C PHE A 180 9.14 -11.36 1.92
N VAL A 181 10.24 -11.42 2.66
CA VAL A 181 11.60 -11.37 2.10
C VAL A 181 11.85 -12.54 1.15
N GLU A 182 11.42 -13.75 1.52
CA GLU A 182 11.59 -14.97 0.72
C GLU A 182 10.67 -15.01 -0.50
N ASN A 183 9.43 -14.49 -0.38
CA ASN A 183 8.39 -14.59 -1.40
C ASN A 183 8.09 -13.27 -2.11
N PHE A 184 9.01 -12.35 -2.09
CA PHE A 184 8.87 -11.01 -2.67
C PHE A 184 8.44 -11.05 -4.14
N SER A 185 7.56 -10.12 -4.50
CA SER A 185 7.05 -9.94 -5.86
C SER A 185 7.03 -8.46 -6.26
N GLU A 186 7.56 -8.17 -7.43
CA GLU A 186 7.54 -6.82 -8.05
C GLU A 186 6.14 -6.38 -8.51
N TYR A 187 5.19 -7.32 -8.65
CA TYR A 187 3.85 -7.02 -9.16
C TYR A 187 3.06 -6.10 -8.23
N LEU A 188 3.28 -6.21 -6.90
CA LEU A 188 2.58 -5.41 -5.91
C LEU A 188 3.54 -4.50 -5.12
N PRO A 189 3.06 -3.37 -4.58
CA PRO A 189 3.72 -2.66 -3.50
C PRO A 189 3.95 -3.60 -2.30
N HIS A 190 5.01 -3.33 -1.53
CA HIS A 190 5.41 -4.16 -0.40
C HIS A 190 4.30 -4.32 0.65
N ASP A 191 3.63 -3.24 1.00
CA ASP A 191 2.52 -3.19 1.94
C ASP A 191 1.31 -4.03 1.48
N TRP A 192 0.97 -3.96 0.18
CA TRP A 192 -0.13 -4.76 -0.35
C TRP A 192 0.19 -6.27 -0.31
N LEU A 193 1.40 -6.67 -0.68
CA LEU A 193 1.81 -8.08 -0.64
C LEU A 193 1.83 -8.62 0.80
N ILE A 194 2.35 -7.83 1.76
CA ILE A 194 2.34 -8.12 3.19
C ILE A 194 0.92 -8.32 3.69
N ASN A 195 0.03 -7.35 3.46
CA ASN A 195 -1.35 -7.39 3.91
C ASN A 195 -2.15 -8.53 3.26
N LEU A 196 -1.90 -8.80 1.98
CA LEU A 196 -2.50 -9.92 1.26
C LEU A 196 -2.16 -11.27 1.90
N TYR A 197 -0.88 -11.48 2.26
CA TYR A 197 -0.49 -12.73 2.92
C TYR A 197 -0.97 -12.81 4.37
N ALA A 198 -0.86 -11.73 5.13
CA ALA A 198 -1.38 -11.70 6.49
C ALA A 198 -2.89 -12.00 6.52
N SER A 199 -3.66 -11.45 5.58
CA SER A 199 -5.10 -11.74 5.47
C SER A 199 -5.38 -13.18 4.98
N TYR A 200 -4.53 -13.77 4.15
CA TYR A 200 -4.60 -15.19 3.78
C TYR A 200 -4.43 -16.10 5.00
N LYS A 201 -3.62 -15.68 5.97
CA LYS A 201 -3.39 -16.35 7.25
C LYS A 201 -4.44 -15.99 8.32
N CYS A 202 -5.47 -15.18 7.98
CA CYS A 202 -6.47 -14.64 8.92
C CYS A 202 -5.84 -13.80 10.05
N GLY A 203 -4.71 -13.16 9.77
CA GLY A 203 -3.90 -12.40 10.73
C GLY A 203 -3.76 -10.91 10.41
N MET A 204 -4.55 -10.37 9.47
CA MET A 204 -4.54 -8.93 9.16
C MET A 204 -5.63 -8.20 9.93
N TYR A 205 -5.23 -7.18 10.68
CA TYR A 205 -6.16 -6.38 11.50
C TYR A 205 -5.97 -4.88 11.24
N PHE A 206 -7.04 -4.14 11.43
CA PHE A 206 -7.06 -2.68 11.36
C PHE A 206 -7.57 -2.08 12.66
N TYR A 207 -6.79 -1.20 13.26
CA TYR A 207 -7.13 -0.39 14.41
C TYR A 207 -7.47 1.03 13.95
N ASN A 208 -8.75 1.42 14.01
CA ASN A 208 -9.20 2.72 13.52
C ASN A 208 -8.91 3.83 14.54
N LYS A 209 -7.65 4.10 14.78
CA LYS A 209 -7.17 5.24 15.57
C LYS A 209 -6.01 5.90 14.82
N SER A 210 -6.07 7.21 14.66
CA SER A 210 -4.95 7.98 14.09
C SER A 210 -3.77 7.92 15.04
N LEU A 211 -2.64 7.39 14.56
CA LEU A 211 -1.40 7.22 15.34
C LEU A 211 -0.20 7.91 14.70
N PHE A 212 -0.38 8.60 13.59
CA PHE A 212 0.65 9.41 12.95
C PHE A 212 0.02 10.42 12.00
N ASP A 213 0.78 11.45 11.65
CA ASP A 213 0.48 12.39 10.58
C ASP A 213 1.09 11.90 9.29
N TYR A 214 0.23 11.63 8.29
CA TYR A 214 0.63 11.28 6.93
C TYR A 214 0.81 12.58 6.15
N ARG A 215 2.04 12.85 5.74
CA ARG A 215 2.38 14.09 5.06
C ARG A 215 2.12 14.02 3.56
N ILE A 216 1.44 15.04 3.03
CA ILE A 216 1.19 15.18 1.60
C ILE A 216 2.06 16.31 1.04
N HIS A 217 2.92 15.94 0.08
CA HIS A 217 3.77 16.88 -0.65
C HIS A 217 4.00 16.40 -2.09
N LYS A 218 4.63 17.27 -2.92
CA LYS A 218 4.76 17.02 -4.37
C LYS A 218 5.61 15.79 -4.73
N ASN A 219 6.45 15.33 -3.83
CA ASN A 219 7.40 14.25 -4.05
C ASN A 219 6.94 12.90 -3.47
N ASN A 220 5.70 12.79 -2.93
CA ASN A 220 5.19 11.50 -2.50
C ASN A 220 5.19 10.50 -3.67
N THR A 221 5.72 9.31 -3.46
CA THR A 221 5.77 8.24 -4.48
C THR A 221 4.36 7.75 -4.85
N ILE A 222 3.48 7.66 -3.86
CA ILE A 222 2.07 7.32 -4.00
C ILE A 222 1.30 8.32 -3.12
N GLY A 223 0.89 9.44 -3.70
CA GLY A 223 0.21 10.49 -2.95
C GLY A 223 -1.13 10.86 -3.55
N VAL A 224 -2.01 11.40 -2.71
CA VAL A 224 -3.18 12.14 -3.17
C VAL A 224 -2.66 13.46 -3.72
N ASP A 225 -2.81 13.73 -5.02
CA ASP A 225 -2.48 15.03 -5.61
C ASP A 225 -3.50 16.08 -5.11
N MET A 226 -3.13 16.77 -4.03
CA MET A 226 -3.97 17.80 -3.38
C MET A 226 -4.08 19.10 -4.17
N ASN A 227 -3.33 19.27 -5.27
CA ASN A 227 -3.55 20.40 -6.19
C ASN A 227 -4.82 20.21 -7.05
N VAL A 228 -5.44 19.04 -6.95
CA VAL A 228 -6.75 18.74 -7.51
C VAL A 228 -7.67 18.44 -6.33
N GLU A 229 -8.67 19.27 -6.08
CA GLU A 229 -9.72 18.95 -5.09
C GLU A 229 -10.10 17.46 -5.22
N LEU A 230 -10.22 16.74 -4.10
CA LEU A 230 -10.51 15.28 -4.10
C LEU A 230 -11.73 14.96 -4.99
N ASN A 231 -12.71 15.88 -5.04
CA ASN A 231 -13.84 15.87 -5.96
C ASN A 231 -13.42 16.06 -7.43
N ASP A 232 -12.36 16.79 -7.71
CA ASP A 232 -11.86 16.99 -9.07
C ASP A 232 -11.02 15.81 -9.58
N GLN A 233 -10.32 15.08 -8.72
CA GLN A 233 -9.70 13.81 -9.10
C GLN A 233 -10.75 12.74 -9.42
N LEU A 234 -11.79 12.64 -8.60
CA LEU A 234 -12.96 11.80 -8.90
C LEU A 234 -13.65 12.26 -10.18
N ASN A 235 -13.85 13.58 -10.36
CA ASN A 235 -14.47 14.14 -11.56
C ASN A 235 -13.53 14.09 -12.79
N LYS A 236 -12.22 14.25 -12.66
CA LYS A 236 -11.25 14.02 -13.75
C LYS A 236 -11.17 12.54 -14.11
N GLN A 237 -11.22 11.61 -13.15
CA GLN A 237 -11.38 10.18 -13.43
C GLN A 237 -12.70 9.91 -14.16
N PHE A 238 -13.80 10.58 -13.81
CA PHE A 238 -15.07 10.49 -14.53
C PHE A 238 -15.03 11.18 -15.89
N LYS A 239 -14.37 12.33 -16.06
CA LYS A 239 -14.19 13.00 -17.36
C LYS A 239 -13.22 12.26 -18.28
N SER A 240 -12.22 11.57 -17.74
CA SER A 240 -11.36 10.63 -18.50
C SER A 240 -12.00 9.25 -18.70
N ALA A 241 -13.25 9.08 -18.33
CA ALA A 241 -13.99 7.81 -18.39
C ALA A 241 -14.00 7.13 -19.78
N ASN A 242 -13.57 7.83 -20.82
CA ASN A 242 -13.43 7.36 -22.19
C ASN A 242 -11.97 7.05 -22.60
N SER A 243 -11.02 6.99 -21.67
CA SER A 243 -9.64 6.60 -22.02
C SER A 243 -9.46 5.08 -21.91
N GLU A 244 -8.55 4.53 -22.72
CA GLU A 244 -8.11 3.13 -22.62
C GLU A 244 -7.60 2.80 -21.23
N TYR A 245 -6.85 3.72 -20.64
CA TYR A 245 -6.33 3.61 -19.28
C TYR A 245 -7.45 3.34 -18.29
N THR A 246 -8.50 4.20 -18.28
CA THR A 246 -9.62 4.05 -17.34
C THR A 246 -10.41 2.75 -17.57
N ARG A 247 -10.53 2.31 -18.84
CA ARG A 247 -11.23 1.05 -19.15
C ARG A 247 -10.46 -0.19 -18.69
N THR A 248 -9.13 -0.14 -18.67
CA THR A 248 -8.28 -1.28 -18.32
C THR A 248 -7.75 -1.25 -16.88
N LEU A 249 -7.76 -0.10 -16.19
CA LEU A 249 -7.13 0.11 -14.88
C LEU A 249 -7.49 -0.97 -13.86
N VAL A 250 -8.78 -1.18 -13.59
CA VAL A 250 -9.25 -2.19 -12.61
C VAL A 250 -8.80 -3.60 -13.01
N THR A 251 -8.81 -3.92 -14.31
CA THR A 251 -8.41 -5.24 -14.79
C THR A 251 -6.90 -5.44 -14.71
N LYS A 252 -6.10 -4.39 -14.99
CA LYS A 252 -4.63 -4.42 -14.83
C LYS A 252 -4.25 -4.62 -13.36
N SER A 253 -4.84 -3.84 -12.45
CA SER A 253 -4.62 -4.03 -11.01
C SER A 253 -4.99 -5.46 -10.56
N ARG A 254 -6.04 -6.04 -11.14
CA ARG A 254 -6.40 -7.44 -10.87
C ARG A 254 -5.36 -8.43 -11.42
N ILE A 255 -4.77 -8.16 -12.59
CA ILE A 255 -3.66 -8.96 -13.12
C ILE A 255 -2.48 -8.93 -12.14
N ASP A 256 -2.09 -7.75 -11.66
CA ASP A 256 -0.96 -7.60 -10.74
C ASP A 256 -1.16 -8.41 -9.46
N VAL A 257 -2.37 -8.34 -8.85
CA VAL A 257 -2.70 -9.14 -7.66
C VAL A 257 -2.66 -10.65 -7.95
N LEU A 258 -3.20 -11.08 -9.09
CA LEU A 258 -3.24 -12.51 -9.44
C LEU A 258 -1.85 -13.05 -9.79
N GLU A 259 -1.00 -12.28 -10.48
CA GLU A 259 0.38 -12.67 -10.76
C GLU A 259 1.22 -12.71 -9.47
N ALA A 260 1.06 -11.71 -8.58
CA ALA A 260 1.68 -11.75 -7.27
C ALA A 260 1.23 -12.98 -6.47
N THR A 261 -0.08 -13.26 -6.44
CA THR A 261 -0.62 -14.44 -5.75
C THR A 261 -0.08 -15.74 -6.34
N LYS A 262 0.01 -15.83 -7.67
CA LYS A 262 0.58 -17.01 -8.36
C LYS A 262 2.04 -17.24 -7.99
N LYS A 263 2.83 -16.16 -7.90
CA LYS A 263 4.26 -16.22 -7.57
C LYS A 263 4.48 -16.50 -6.08
N SER A 264 3.81 -15.76 -5.21
CA SER A 264 4.14 -15.68 -3.79
C SER A 264 3.24 -16.55 -2.89
N ILE A 265 2.01 -16.88 -3.33
CA ILE A 265 1.05 -17.71 -2.58
C ILE A 265 0.43 -18.76 -3.53
N PRO A 266 1.24 -19.68 -4.10
CA PRO A 266 0.78 -20.59 -5.14
C PRO A 266 -0.35 -21.53 -4.69
N GLU A 267 -0.45 -21.85 -3.42
CA GLU A 267 -1.54 -22.67 -2.86
C GLU A 267 -2.88 -21.94 -2.94
N LEU A 268 -2.91 -20.64 -2.54
CA LEU A 268 -4.09 -19.79 -2.69
C LEU A 268 -4.53 -19.69 -4.15
N TYR A 269 -3.55 -19.48 -5.05
CA TYR A 269 -3.80 -19.36 -6.47
C TYR A 269 -4.44 -20.62 -7.06
N LYS A 270 -3.91 -21.81 -6.72
CA LYS A 270 -4.43 -23.11 -7.18
C LYS A 270 -5.80 -23.43 -6.58
N LYS A 271 -5.96 -23.29 -5.24
CA LYS A 271 -7.20 -23.57 -4.51
C LYS A 271 -8.41 -22.82 -5.08
N ASN A 272 -8.23 -21.56 -5.47
CA ASN A 272 -9.32 -20.73 -5.98
C ASN A 272 -9.45 -20.74 -7.51
N ASN A 273 -8.65 -21.57 -8.21
CA ASN A 273 -8.65 -21.67 -9.67
C ASN A 273 -8.50 -20.30 -10.38
N TYR A 274 -7.60 -19.46 -9.84
CA TYR A 274 -7.39 -18.11 -10.34
C TYR A 274 -6.81 -18.04 -11.77
N ALA A 275 -6.30 -19.16 -12.30
CA ALA A 275 -5.81 -19.23 -13.68
C ALA A 275 -6.87 -18.79 -14.71
N LYS A 276 -8.14 -19.22 -14.53
CA LYS A 276 -9.24 -18.81 -15.43
C LYS A 276 -9.58 -17.33 -15.32
N LEU A 277 -9.46 -16.77 -14.11
CA LEU A 277 -9.70 -15.34 -13.89
C LEU A 277 -8.57 -14.51 -14.50
N LEU A 278 -7.33 -14.95 -14.34
CA LEU A 278 -6.15 -14.27 -14.89
C LEU A 278 -6.19 -14.29 -16.44
N ASP A 279 -6.46 -15.42 -17.05
CA ASP A 279 -6.65 -15.54 -18.51
C ASP A 279 -7.76 -14.60 -19.02
N PHE A 280 -8.88 -14.54 -18.30
CA PHE A 280 -9.95 -13.60 -18.60
C PHE A 280 -9.46 -12.15 -18.53
N CYS A 281 -8.70 -11.78 -17.49
CA CYS A 281 -8.19 -10.42 -17.32
C CYS A 281 -7.29 -9.99 -18.49
N TYR A 282 -6.37 -10.87 -18.91
CA TYR A 282 -5.52 -10.61 -20.08
C TYR A 282 -6.35 -10.45 -21.37
N LYS A 283 -7.28 -11.35 -21.62
CA LYS A 283 -8.18 -11.27 -22.78
C LYS A 283 -8.99 -9.97 -22.80
N HIS A 284 -9.46 -9.51 -21.63
CA HIS A 284 -10.21 -8.26 -21.52
C HIS A 284 -9.33 -7.03 -21.82
N VAL A 285 -8.11 -6.97 -21.25
CA VAL A 285 -7.17 -5.87 -21.53
C VAL A 285 -6.84 -5.82 -23.02
N ASN A 286 -6.48 -6.96 -23.63
CA ASN A 286 -6.15 -7.04 -25.06
C ASN A 286 -7.36 -6.64 -25.92
N ALA A 287 -8.58 -7.10 -25.60
CA ALA A 287 -9.79 -6.72 -26.34
C ALA A 287 -10.04 -5.20 -26.35
N ILE A 288 -9.76 -4.51 -25.23
CA ILE A 288 -9.85 -3.04 -25.16
C ILE A 288 -8.74 -2.36 -25.95
N GLN A 289 -7.49 -2.83 -25.82
CA GLN A 289 -6.31 -2.25 -26.48
C GLN A 289 -6.36 -2.41 -28.01
N ASP A 290 -6.76 -3.59 -28.47
CA ASP A 290 -6.85 -3.92 -29.90
C ASP A 290 -8.15 -3.44 -30.55
N ARG A 291 -9.07 -2.83 -29.76
CA ARG A 291 -10.43 -2.43 -30.23
C ARG A 291 -11.22 -3.61 -30.81
N ASN A 292 -11.00 -4.81 -30.26
CA ASN A 292 -11.64 -6.04 -30.72
C ASN A 292 -13.05 -6.19 -30.12
N LEU A 293 -14.05 -5.66 -30.85
CA LEU A 293 -15.46 -5.70 -30.45
C LEU A 293 -15.99 -7.14 -30.31
N TYR A 294 -15.63 -8.03 -31.25
CA TYR A 294 -16.08 -9.41 -31.22
C TYR A 294 -15.60 -10.14 -29.94
N GLN A 295 -14.32 -10.04 -29.65
CA GLN A 295 -13.76 -10.63 -28.44
C GLN A 295 -14.42 -10.05 -27.18
N LEU A 296 -14.67 -8.75 -27.14
CA LEU A 296 -15.31 -8.11 -25.99
C LEU A 296 -16.77 -8.56 -25.80
N ILE A 297 -17.52 -8.76 -26.89
CA ILE A 297 -18.87 -9.35 -26.86
C ILE A 297 -18.81 -10.76 -26.28
N MET A 298 -17.90 -11.62 -26.76
CA MET A 298 -17.73 -12.97 -26.24
C MET A 298 -17.39 -13.00 -24.76
N LEU A 299 -16.53 -12.06 -24.30
CA LEU A 299 -16.20 -11.93 -22.88
C LEU A 299 -17.41 -11.54 -22.01
N ASN A 300 -18.44 -10.88 -22.58
CA ASN A 300 -19.64 -10.54 -21.82
C ASN A 300 -20.46 -11.74 -21.36
N PHE A 301 -20.29 -12.90 -21.98
CA PHE A 301 -20.89 -14.16 -21.54
C PHE A 301 -20.04 -14.90 -20.50
N ASN A 302 -18.83 -14.42 -20.19
CA ASN A 302 -17.95 -15.05 -19.21
C ASN A 302 -18.33 -14.58 -17.78
N PRO A 303 -18.60 -15.50 -16.84
CA PRO A 303 -18.97 -15.15 -15.46
C PRO A 303 -17.88 -14.34 -14.72
N ASN A 304 -16.61 -14.44 -15.13
CA ASN A 304 -15.53 -13.66 -14.53
C ASN A 304 -15.67 -12.16 -14.79
N TYR A 305 -16.38 -11.73 -15.83
CA TYR A 305 -16.61 -10.31 -16.08
C TYR A 305 -17.41 -9.65 -14.96
N TYR A 306 -18.38 -10.37 -14.38
CA TYR A 306 -19.15 -9.85 -13.23
C TYR A 306 -18.31 -9.68 -11.96
N LYS A 307 -17.24 -10.46 -11.82
CA LYS A 307 -16.29 -10.33 -10.71
C LYS A 307 -15.41 -9.08 -10.81
N ILE A 308 -15.29 -8.49 -12.01
CA ILE A 308 -14.41 -7.36 -12.29
C ILE A 308 -15.21 -6.07 -12.49
N LYS A 309 -16.32 -6.13 -13.25
CA LYS A 309 -17.11 -4.95 -13.60
C LYS A 309 -18.62 -5.19 -13.52
N LYS A 310 -19.32 -4.24 -12.91
CA LYS A 310 -20.79 -4.20 -12.94
C LYS A 310 -21.28 -3.96 -14.38
N MET A 311 -22.57 -4.23 -14.66
CA MET A 311 -23.20 -4.10 -15.97
C MET A 311 -22.89 -2.77 -16.67
N LYS A 312 -23.06 -1.64 -15.98
CA LYS A 312 -22.73 -0.31 -16.53
C LYS A 312 -21.30 -0.20 -17.05
N GLY A 313 -20.33 -0.71 -16.30
CA GLY A 313 -18.91 -0.71 -16.70
C GLY A 313 -18.66 -1.55 -17.96
N ARG A 314 -19.32 -2.70 -18.08
CA ARG A 314 -19.23 -3.60 -19.22
C ARG A 314 -19.83 -2.98 -20.49
N LEU A 315 -20.99 -2.34 -20.39
CA LEU A 315 -21.57 -1.58 -21.50
C LEU A 315 -20.68 -0.43 -21.95
N MET A 316 -20.08 0.29 -21.00
CA MET A 316 -19.15 1.37 -21.32
C MET A 316 -17.87 0.87 -22.02
N ASP A 317 -17.41 -0.35 -21.76
CA ASP A 317 -16.28 -0.96 -22.47
C ASP A 317 -16.66 -1.23 -23.94
N LEU A 318 -17.87 -1.74 -24.21
CA LEU A 318 -18.38 -1.92 -25.58
C LEU A 318 -18.50 -0.59 -26.32
N PHE A 319 -19.12 0.43 -25.70
CA PHE A 319 -19.22 1.77 -26.29
C PHE A 319 -17.85 2.38 -26.59
N PHE A 320 -16.89 2.21 -25.69
CA PHE A 320 -15.52 2.67 -25.91
C PHE A 320 -14.91 2.06 -27.16
N VAL A 321 -15.00 0.73 -27.31
CA VAL A 321 -14.43 0.02 -28.47
C VAL A 321 -15.14 0.42 -29.77
N ILE A 322 -16.46 0.55 -29.77
CA ILE A 322 -17.24 1.01 -30.93
C ILE A 322 -16.82 2.41 -31.35
N LYS A 323 -16.76 3.36 -30.40
CA LYS A 323 -16.43 4.76 -30.65
C LYS A 323 -15.02 4.97 -31.17
N HIS A 324 -14.05 4.14 -30.72
CA HIS A 324 -12.64 4.27 -31.06
C HIS A 324 -12.16 3.14 -31.97
N LYS A 325 -13.08 2.53 -32.74
CA LYS A 325 -12.74 1.49 -33.71
C LYS A 325 -11.72 2.09 -34.70
N LYS A 326 -10.53 1.51 -34.79
CA LYS A 326 -9.55 1.87 -35.82
C LYS A 326 -10.20 1.52 -37.15
N ASN A 327 -10.41 2.48 -38.02
CA ASN A 327 -10.72 2.18 -39.42
C ASN A 327 -9.49 1.42 -39.98
N LYS A 328 -9.67 0.15 -40.28
CA LYS A 328 -8.72 -0.63 -41.05
C LYS A 328 -8.76 -0.23 -42.49
#